data_538e0051196d6000848a249f93501d42
#
_entry.id   538e0051196d6000848a249f93501d42
#
_cell.length_a   1.000
_cell.length_b   1.000
_cell.length_c   1.000
_cell.angle_alpha   90.00
_cell.angle_beta   90.00
_cell.angle_gamma   90.00
#
_symmetry.space_group_name_H-M   'P 1'
#
loop_
_entity.id
_entity.type
_entity.pdbx_description
1 polymer ?
#
loop_
_entity_poly.entity_id
_entity_poly.type
_entity_poly.pdbx_seq_one_letter_code
_entity_poly.pdbx_strand_id
1 'polypeptide(L)'
;GVRKRFLTIMSDRAYRPAQSLCMLFYMALDLCDAGTSWKAEVPKYGDAPFRKELADAVEHAGADCRAAFVERNELFLDLAENYRKEGLYRAFLTSAAEEAEQIAEDYGKIRKEDLDAFAQAFSPYEALMRCYLQSEIFSECLGEPDDVEYVTVKLQWIALEYAAIRHAAFLCWHREGALSYETMRSCMVILSR
;
A
#
# COMPACT_ATOMS: atom_id res chain seq x y z
N GLY A 1 11.48 13.10 15.71
CA GLY A 1 10.65 13.70 14.67
C GLY A 1 9.72 12.67 14.04
N VAL A 2 8.82 13.12 13.19
CA VAL A 2 7.76 12.33 12.52
C VAL A 2 8.32 11.12 11.79
N ARG A 3 9.33 11.30 10.92
CA ARG A 3 9.97 10.21 10.17
C ARG A 3 10.43 9.05 11.07
N LYS A 4 11.10 9.36 12.18
CA LYS A 4 11.53 8.32 13.12
C LYS A 4 10.33 7.53 13.66
N ARG A 5 9.21 8.21 13.91
CA ARG A 5 7.99 7.58 14.37
C ARG A 5 7.37 6.70 13.27
N PHE A 6 7.33 7.18 12.03
CA PHE A 6 6.88 6.40 10.88
C PHE A 6 7.69 5.10 10.74
N LEU A 7 9.02 5.20 10.77
CA LEU A 7 9.88 4.02 10.69
C LEU A 7 9.67 3.07 11.87
N THR A 8 9.42 3.60 13.08
CA THR A 8 9.11 2.77 14.25
C THR A 8 7.83 1.97 14.05
N ILE A 9 6.74 2.61 13.58
CA ILE A 9 5.46 1.95 13.32
C ILE A 9 5.60 0.92 12.19
N MET A 10 6.26 1.31 11.08
CA MET A 10 6.48 0.41 9.96
C MET A 10 7.38 -0.78 10.30
N SER A 11 8.29 -0.64 11.26
CA SER A 11 9.19 -1.72 11.71
C SER A 11 8.51 -2.71 12.67
N ASP A 12 7.37 -2.35 13.23
CA ASP A 12 6.66 -3.19 14.19
C ASP A 12 6.02 -4.38 13.46
N ARG A 13 6.53 -5.58 13.77
CA ARG A 13 6.09 -6.83 13.14
C ARG A 13 4.77 -7.38 13.73
N ALA A 14 4.25 -6.76 14.77
CA ALA A 14 2.93 -7.11 15.30
C ALA A 14 1.79 -6.75 14.32
N TYR A 15 2.06 -5.84 13.38
CA TYR A 15 1.08 -5.35 12.41
C TYR A 15 1.49 -5.75 10.98
N ARG A 16 0.51 -6.02 10.11
CA ARG A 16 0.77 -6.23 8.68
C ARG A 16 1.26 -4.93 8.02
N PRO A 17 2.07 -4.98 6.93
CA PRO A 17 2.54 -3.77 6.24
C PRO A 17 1.43 -2.80 5.83
N ALA A 18 0.33 -3.32 5.27
CA ALA A 18 -0.84 -2.52 4.92
C ALA A 18 -1.45 -1.82 6.14
N GLN A 19 -1.62 -2.53 7.24
CA GLN A 19 -2.14 -1.98 8.49
C GLN A 19 -1.21 -0.88 9.04
N SER A 20 0.10 -1.13 9.07
CA SER A 20 1.08 -0.12 9.46
C SER A 20 0.98 1.13 8.58
N LEU A 21 0.83 0.96 7.26
CA LEU A 21 0.71 2.08 6.33
C LEU A 21 -0.54 2.92 6.61
N CYS A 22 -1.69 2.29 6.86
CA CYS A 22 -2.91 2.99 7.26
C CYS A 22 -2.74 3.74 8.60
N MET A 23 -2.03 3.14 9.58
CA MET A 23 -1.69 3.82 10.83
C MET A 23 -0.83 5.07 10.60
N LEU A 24 0.12 5.02 9.65
CA LEU A 24 0.92 6.18 9.26
C LEU A 24 0.08 7.28 8.63
N PHE A 25 -0.90 6.91 7.79
CA PHE A 25 -1.85 7.87 7.23
C PHE A 25 -2.66 8.57 8.31
N TYR A 26 -3.22 7.80 9.22
CA TYR A 26 -3.96 8.37 10.35
C TYR A 26 -3.08 9.35 11.14
N MET A 27 -1.85 8.95 11.45
CA MET A 27 -0.90 9.84 12.13
C MET A 27 -0.64 11.12 11.32
N ALA A 28 -0.40 11.00 10.01
CA ALA A 28 -0.10 12.15 9.16
C ALA A 28 -1.27 13.15 9.12
N LEU A 29 -2.50 12.65 8.93
CA LEU A 29 -3.70 13.48 8.92
C LEU A 29 -3.95 14.16 10.28
N ASP A 30 -3.85 13.41 11.37
CA ASP A 30 -4.00 13.95 12.73
C ASP A 30 -2.97 15.05 13.03
N LEU A 31 -1.74 14.90 12.57
CA LEU A 31 -0.71 15.93 12.72
C LEU A 31 -1.00 17.16 11.84
N CYS A 32 -1.54 17.00 10.64
CA CYS A 32 -2.01 18.12 9.81
C CYS A 32 -3.15 18.87 10.49
N ASP A 33 -4.12 18.16 11.02
CA ASP A 33 -5.26 18.77 11.72
C ASP A 33 -4.85 19.53 12.99
N ALA A 34 -3.80 19.08 13.67
CA ALA A 34 -3.23 19.76 14.84
C ALA A 34 -2.54 21.10 14.48
N GLY A 35 -2.30 21.38 13.20
CA GLY A 35 -1.71 22.64 12.72
C GLY A 35 -0.38 22.95 13.41
N THR A 36 -0.23 24.13 13.98
CA THR A 36 1.03 24.57 14.63
C THR A 36 1.41 23.78 15.89
N SER A 37 0.47 23.03 16.48
CA SER A 37 0.70 22.22 17.69
C SER A 37 1.11 20.77 17.42
N TRP A 38 1.26 20.35 16.15
CA TRP A 38 1.52 18.99 15.76
C TRP A 38 2.69 18.31 16.50
N LYS A 39 3.74 19.07 16.88
CA LYS A 39 4.90 18.53 17.61
C LYS A 39 4.53 17.92 18.95
N ALA A 40 3.48 18.45 19.62
CA ALA A 40 2.99 17.94 20.89
C ALA A 40 2.22 16.62 20.74
N GLU A 41 1.68 16.33 19.54
CA GLU A 41 0.92 15.11 19.26
C GLU A 41 1.82 13.89 18.92
N VAL A 42 3.02 14.11 18.37
CA VAL A 42 3.92 13.04 17.95
C VAL A 42 4.22 12.00 19.05
N PRO A 43 4.41 12.37 20.33
CA PRO A 43 4.73 11.38 21.38
C PRO A 43 3.66 10.29 21.57
N LYS A 44 2.37 10.58 21.40
CA LYS A 44 1.28 9.61 21.61
C LYS A 44 1.42 8.37 20.71
N TYR A 45 1.96 8.55 19.49
CA TYR A 45 2.25 7.45 18.55
C TYR A 45 3.43 6.57 18.98
N GLY A 46 4.11 6.93 20.07
CA GLY A 46 5.12 6.09 20.74
C GLY A 46 4.51 5.14 21.76
N ASP A 47 3.31 5.43 22.22
CA ASP A 47 2.63 4.65 23.23
C ASP A 47 2.08 3.34 22.65
N ALA A 48 2.40 2.22 23.27
CA ALA A 48 2.02 0.91 22.76
C ALA A 48 0.50 0.65 22.85
N PRO A 49 -0.19 0.99 23.96
CA PRO A 49 -1.65 0.93 24.03
C PRO A 49 -2.33 1.75 22.93
N PHE A 50 -1.92 3.00 22.73
CA PHE A 50 -2.49 3.85 21.68
C PHE A 50 -2.30 3.26 20.28
N ARG A 51 -1.10 2.73 19.96
CA ARG A 51 -0.87 2.07 18.68
C ARG A 51 -1.74 0.84 18.47
N LYS A 52 -2.00 0.08 19.53
CA LYS A 52 -2.89 -1.08 19.46
C LYS A 52 -4.33 -0.66 19.16
N GLU A 53 -4.86 0.34 19.85
CA GLU A 53 -6.19 0.90 19.58
C GLU A 53 -6.31 1.42 18.14
N LEU A 54 -5.28 2.13 17.67
CA LEU A 54 -5.23 2.62 16.29
C LEU A 54 -5.20 1.46 15.27
N ALA A 55 -4.42 0.41 15.53
CA ALA A 55 -4.36 -0.75 14.67
C ALA A 55 -5.70 -1.50 14.60
N ASP A 56 -6.37 -1.63 15.75
CA ASP A 56 -7.71 -2.24 15.82
C ASP A 56 -8.74 -1.38 15.04
N ALA A 57 -8.68 -0.06 15.14
CA ALA A 57 -9.55 0.85 14.39
C ALA A 57 -9.33 0.75 12.87
N VAL A 58 -8.07 0.70 12.43
CA VAL A 58 -7.69 0.53 11.02
C VAL A 58 -8.17 -0.82 10.46
N GLU A 59 -8.06 -1.90 11.22
CA GLU A 59 -8.54 -3.22 10.81
C GLU A 59 -10.06 -3.24 10.60
N HIS A 60 -10.82 -2.54 11.45
CA HIS A 60 -12.27 -2.42 11.31
C HIS A 60 -12.71 -1.50 10.16
N ALA A 61 -11.83 -0.64 9.64
CA ALA A 61 -12.15 0.23 8.51
C ALA A 61 -12.34 -0.54 7.17
N GLY A 62 -12.05 -1.83 7.12
CA GLY A 62 -12.40 -2.70 6.01
C GLY A 62 -11.67 -2.44 4.70
N ALA A 63 -10.38 -2.12 4.77
CA ALA A 63 -9.54 -1.82 3.60
C ALA A 63 -9.49 -2.95 2.53
N ASP A 64 -9.84 -4.16 2.87
CA ASP A 64 -9.92 -5.32 1.95
C ASP A 64 -11.36 -5.70 1.59
N CYS A 65 -12.28 -4.75 1.58
CA CYS A 65 -13.63 -4.97 1.09
C CYS A 65 -13.69 -4.96 -0.45
N ARG A 66 -14.79 -5.48 -1.00
CA ARG A 66 -15.02 -5.53 -2.44
C ARG A 66 -15.00 -4.14 -3.10
N ALA A 67 -15.54 -3.11 -2.46
CA ALA A 67 -15.52 -1.75 -2.98
C ALA A 67 -14.07 -1.26 -3.18
N ALA A 68 -13.21 -1.44 -2.17
CA ALA A 68 -11.80 -1.11 -2.28
C ALA A 68 -11.06 -1.94 -3.34
N PHE A 69 -11.49 -3.18 -3.60
CA PHE A 69 -10.94 -3.99 -4.68
C PHE A 69 -11.29 -3.40 -6.05
N VAL A 70 -12.55 -3.01 -6.27
CA VAL A 70 -13.00 -2.37 -7.52
C VAL A 70 -12.18 -1.10 -7.77
N GLU A 71 -12.09 -0.21 -6.79
CA GLU A 71 -11.33 1.03 -6.90
C GLU A 71 -9.84 0.78 -7.26
N ARG A 72 -9.21 -0.24 -6.66
CA ARG A 72 -7.83 -0.61 -6.98
C ARG A 72 -7.68 -1.14 -8.40
N ASN A 73 -8.67 -1.89 -8.90
CA ASN A 73 -8.65 -2.42 -10.26
C ASN A 73 -8.79 -1.30 -11.29
N GLU A 74 -9.71 -0.38 -11.09
CA GLU A 74 -9.88 0.80 -11.95
C GLU A 74 -8.61 1.67 -11.97
N LEU A 75 -8.04 1.93 -10.79
CA LEU A 75 -6.79 2.65 -10.66
C LEU A 75 -5.64 1.96 -11.40
N PHE A 76 -5.56 0.64 -11.35
CA PHE A 76 -4.54 -0.13 -12.04
C PHE A 76 -4.71 -0.06 -13.56
N LEU A 77 -5.94 -0.09 -14.06
CA LEU A 77 -6.24 0.09 -15.49
C LEU A 77 -5.82 1.47 -15.99
N ASP A 78 -6.13 2.53 -15.25
CA ASP A 78 -5.67 3.89 -15.57
C ASP A 78 -4.14 4.00 -15.59
N LEU A 79 -3.49 3.38 -14.62
CA LEU A 79 -2.03 3.34 -14.56
C LEU A 79 -1.43 2.60 -15.77
N ALA A 80 -1.94 1.42 -16.10
CA ALA A 80 -1.49 0.63 -17.24
C ALA A 80 -1.68 1.38 -18.57
N GLU A 81 -2.81 2.09 -18.74
CA GLU A 81 -3.07 2.92 -19.91
C GLU A 81 -2.08 4.09 -20.03
N ASN A 82 -1.72 4.74 -18.92
CA ASN A 82 -0.74 5.81 -18.90
C ASN A 82 0.67 5.30 -19.28
N TYR A 83 1.10 4.16 -18.71
CA TYR A 83 2.36 3.53 -19.10
C TYR A 83 2.41 3.17 -20.58
N ARG A 84 1.28 2.70 -21.14
CA ARG A 84 1.16 2.39 -22.56
C ARG A 84 1.31 3.64 -23.44
N LYS A 85 0.64 4.74 -23.07
CA LYS A 85 0.73 6.03 -23.82
C LYS A 85 2.16 6.59 -23.83
N GLU A 86 2.90 6.40 -22.76
CA GLU A 86 4.30 6.83 -22.64
C GLU A 86 5.29 5.84 -23.27
N GLY A 87 4.82 4.75 -23.87
CA GLY A 87 5.67 3.70 -24.45
C GLY A 87 6.41 2.84 -23.42
N LEU A 88 5.97 2.88 -22.17
CA LEU A 88 6.55 2.14 -21.04
C LEU A 88 5.85 0.80 -20.80
N TYR A 89 4.89 0.45 -21.63
CA TYR A 89 4.07 -0.74 -21.47
C TYR A 89 4.87 -2.01 -21.76
N ARG A 90 5.29 -2.73 -20.74
CA ARG A 90 6.09 -3.97 -20.82
C ARG A 90 5.16 -5.19 -20.90
N ALA A 91 5.68 -6.30 -21.45
CA ALA A 91 4.92 -7.54 -21.60
C ALA A 91 4.26 -8.01 -20.27
N PHE A 92 4.94 -7.81 -19.14
CA PHE A 92 4.41 -8.12 -17.83
C PHE A 92 3.13 -7.30 -17.52
N LEU A 93 3.14 -5.98 -17.74
CA LEU A 93 1.97 -5.12 -17.53
C LEU A 93 0.84 -5.45 -18.49
N THR A 94 1.15 -5.88 -19.73
CA THR A 94 0.13 -6.28 -20.71
C THR A 94 -0.72 -7.42 -20.14
N SER A 95 -0.09 -8.46 -19.64
CA SER A 95 -0.83 -9.62 -19.12
C SER A 95 -1.61 -9.32 -17.83
N ALA A 96 -1.08 -8.45 -16.97
CA ALA A 96 -1.80 -8.01 -15.79
C ALA A 96 -2.99 -7.11 -16.15
N ALA A 97 -2.84 -6.21 -17.15
CA ALA A 97 -3.93 -5.36 -17.62
C ALA A 97 -5.05 -6.17 -18.29
N GLU A 98 -4.72 -7.16 -19.11
CA GLU A 98 -5.71 -8.08 -19.71
C GLU A 98 -6.53 -8.79 -18.62
N GLU A 99 -5.89 -9.23 -17.54
CA GLU A 99 -6.59 -9.85 -16.41
C GLU A 99 -7.48 -8.83 -15.67
N ALA A 100 -7.00 -7.60 -15.47
CA ALA A 100 -7.77 -6.53 -14.86
C ALA A 100 -9.02 -6.15 -15.69
N GLU A 101 -8.90 -6.11 -17.02
CA GLU A 101 -9.99 -5.87 -17.97
C GLU A 101 -11.05 -6.99 -17.88
N GLN A 102 -10.63 -8.26 -17.85
CA GLN A 102 -11.53 -9.40 -17.71
C GLN A 102 -12.29 -9.37 -16.38
N ILE A 103 -11.63 -8.97 -15.30
CA ILE A 103 -12.27 -8.81 -13.99
C ILE A 103 -13.25 -7.64 -14.00
N ALA A 104 -12.94 -6.55 -14.70
CA ALA A 104 -13.80 -5.37 -14.82
C ALA A 104 -15.11 -5.65 -15.57
N GLU A 105 -15.14 -6.65 -16.47
CA GLU A 105 -16.39 -7.09 -17.12
C GLU A 105 -17.44 -7.62 -16.12
N ASP A 106 -17.01 -8.25 -15.05
CA ASP A 106 -17.90 -8.76 -14.01
C ASP A 106 -17.17 -8.93 -12.67
N TYR A 107 -17.13 -7.87 -11.88
CA TYR A 107 -16.58 -7.90 -10.52
C TYR A 107 -17.29 -8.91 -9.59
N GLY A 108 -18.49 -9.40 -9.98
CA GLY A 108 -19.22 -10.43 -9.25
C GLY A 108 -18.52 -11.76 -9.15
N LYS A 109 -17.61 -12.04 -10.06
CA LYS A 109 -16.82 -13.26 -10.09
C LYS A 109 -15.75 -13.30 -8.99
N ILE A 110 -15.25 -12.13 -8.54
CA ILE A 110 -14.27 -12.06 -7.44
C ILE A 110 -15.02 -12.18 -6.11
N ARG A 111 -14.83 -13.29 -5.43
CA ARG A 111 -15.45 -13.61 -4.15
C ARG A 111 -14.52 -13.27 -2.99
N LYS A 112 -15.07 -13.22 -1.79
CA LYS A 112 -14.30 -13.02 -0.57
C LYS A 112 -13.22 -14.11 -0.40
N GLU A 113 -13.58 -15.36 -0.74
CA GLU A 113 -12.68 -16.50 -0.67
C GLU A 113 -11.43 -16.33 -1.56
N ASP A 114 -11.58 -15.70 -2.73
CA ASP A 114 -10.47 -15.40 -3.64
C ASP A 114 -9.53 -14.34 -3.03
N LEU A 115 -10.08 -13.32 -2.39
CA LEU A 115 -9.30 -12.31 -1.67
C LEU A 115 -8.57 -12.89 -0.45
N ASP A 116 -9.23 -13.77 0.31
CA ASP A 116 -8.65 -14.46 1.46
C ASP A 116 -7.52 -15.43 1.01
N ALA A 117 -7.74 -16.16 -0.09
CA ALA A 117 -6.72 -17.05 -0.67
C ALA A 117 -5.50 -16.28 -1.18
N PHE A 118 -5.72 -15.14 -1.85
CA PHE A 118 -4.63 -14.25 -2.23
C PHE A 118 -3.88 -13.72 -1.03
N ALA A 119 -4.56 -13.30 0.04
CA ALA A 119 -3.90 -12.81 1.25
C ALA A 119 -2.96 -13.87 1.84
N GLN A 120 -3.33 -15.16 1.79
CA GLN A 120 -2.48 -16.26 2.19
C GLN A 120 -1.28 -16.44 1.24
N ALA A 121 -1.50 -16.40 -0.08
CA ALA A 121 -0.43 -16.50 -1.07
C ALA A 121 0.55 -15.31 -1.00
N PHE A 122 0.08 -14.13 -0.62
CA PHE A 122 0.88 -12.92 -0.48
C PHE A 122 1.66 -12.85 0.86
N SER A 123 1.19 -13.52 1.90
CA SER A 123 1.77 -13.48 3.25
C SER A 123 3.30 -13.73 3.30
N PRO A 124 3.88 -14.68 2.54
CA PRO A 124 5.34 -14.88 2.52
C PRO A 124 6.14 -13.65 2.07
N TYR A 125 5.51 -12.74 1.34
CA TYR A 125 6.13 -11.54 0.77
C TYR A 125 5.93 -10.28 1.62
N GLU A 126 5.18 -10.35 2.71
CA GLU A 126 4.95 -9.19 3.58
C GLU A 126 6.23 -8.62 4.19
N ALA A 127 7.21 -9.48 4.50
CA ALA A 127 8.52 -9.02 4.97
C ALA A 127 9.27 -8.21 3.90
N LEU A 128 9.22 -8.65 2.64
CA LEU A 128 9.79 -7.94 1.49
C LEU A 128 9.11 -6.58 1.30
N MET A 129 7.78 -6.56 1.33
CA MET A 129 6.99 -5.32 1.21
C MET A 129 7.26 -4.35 2.36
N ARG A 130 7.46 -4.86 3.57
CA ARG A 130 7.86 -4.04 4.71
C ARG A 130 9.21 -3.36 4.50
N CYS A 131 10.21 -4.11 4.01
CA CYS A 131 11.52 -3.55 3.69
C CYS A 131 11.42 -2.47 2.60
N TYR A 132 10.62 -2.71 1.58
CA TYR A 132 10.33 -1.74 0.53
C TYR A 132 9.74 -0.44 1.13
N LEU A 133 8.63 -0.55 1.88
CA LEU A 133 7.98 0.61 2.50
C LEU A 133 8.90 1.37 3.46
N GLN A 134 9.76 0.68 4.21
CA GLN A 134 10.75 1.33 5.07
C GLN A 134 11.77 2.13 4.24
N SER A 135 12.22 1.58 3.11
CA SER A 135 13.14 2.27 2.20
C SER A 135 12.50 3.53 1.62
N GLU A 136 11.26 3.44 1.13
CA GLU A 136 10.53 4.56 0.56
C GLU A 136 10.25 5.66 1.62
N ILE A 137 9.80 5.29 2.80
CA ILE A 137 9.60 6.24 3.91
C ILE A 137 10.94 6.90 4.30
N PHE A 138 12.04 6.15 4.27
CA PHE A 138 13.34 6.68 4.60
C PHE A 138 13.83 7.67 3.55
N SER A 139 13.68 7.37 2.25
CA SER A 139 14.16 8.22 1.15
C SER A 139 13.22 9.40 0.89
N GLU A 140 11.92 9.16 0.75
CA GLU A 140 10.96 10.17 0.31
C GLU A 140 10.53 11.13 1.42
N CYS A 141 10.51 10.67 2.68
CA CYS A 141 10.16 11.51 3.82
C CYS A 141 11.38 12.24 4.42
N LEU A 142 12.42 12.49 3.62
CA LEU A 142 13.65 13.22 4.02
C LEU A 142 13.52 14.74 3.99
N GLY A 143 12.40 15.30 3.50
CA GLY A 143 12.18 16.73 3.38
C GLY A 143 12.32 17.51 4.68
N GLU A 144 12.05 18.80 4.65
CA GLU A 144 12.13 19.69 5.81
C GLU A 144 11.48 19.03 7.03
N PRO A 145 12.20 18.91 8.16
CA PRO A 145 11.72 18.10 9.31
C PRO A 145 10.40 18.55 9.91
N ASP A 146 9.93 19.72 9.52
CA ASP A 146 8.79 20.42 10.09
C ASP A 146 7.61 20.58 9.09
N ASP A 147 7.70 20.04 7.88
CA ASP A 147 6.61 20.09 6.89
C ASP A 147 5.80 18.78 6.90
N VAL A 148 4.74 18.77 7.71
CA VAL A 148 3.85 17.61 7.84
C VAL A 148 3.02 17.41 6.57
N GLU A 149 2.61 18.49 5.88
CA GLU A 149 1.83 18.41 4.65
C GLU A 149 2.65 17.75 3.54
N TYR A 150 3.92 18.15 3.37
CA TYR A 150 4.83 17.51 2.43
C TYR A 150 4.98 16.00 2.71
N VAL A 151 5.20 15.64 3.97
CA VAL A 151 5.34 14.23 4.37
C VAL A 151 4.04 13.46 4.11
N THR A 152 2.88 14.07 4.31
CA THR A 152 1.57 13.46 4.02
C THR A 152 1.42 13.17 2.53
N VAL A 153 1.77 14.12 1.66
CA VAL A 153 1.74 13.93 0.20
C VAL A 153 2.68 12.80 -0.22
N LYS A 154 3.90 12.75 0.33
CA LYS A 154 4.84 11.64 0.04
C LYS A 154 4.28 10.30 0.48
N LEU A 155 3.66 10.24 1.64
CA LEU A 155 3.03 9.03 2.14
C LEU A 155 1.88 8.55 1.23
N GLN A 156 1.12 9.47 0.62
CA GLN A 156 0.08 9.14 -0.37
C GLN A 156 0.67 8.44 -1.59
N TRP A 157 1.80 8.93 -2.12
CA TRP A 157 2.50 8.29 -3.24
C TRP A 157 2.99 6.88 -2.88
N ILE A 158 3.62 6.73 -1.73
CA ILE A 158 4.09 5.42 -1.23
C ILE A 158 2.91 4.43 -1.09
N ALA A 159 1.75 4.90 -0.62
CA ALA A 159 0.58 4.06 -0.50
C ALA A 159 -0.02 3.67 -1.86
N LEU A 160 -0.02 4.60 -2.82
CA LEU A 160 -0.46 4.32 -4.19
C LEU A 160 0.41 3.25 -4.83
N GLU A 161 1.73 3.38 -4.73
CA GLU A 161 2.68 2.37 -5.22
C GLU A 161 2.48 1.02 -4.55
N TYR A 162 2.34 0.99 -3.22
CA TYR A 162 2.03 -0.24 -2.50
C TYR A 162 0.73 -0.90 -2.98
N ALA A 163 -0.33 -0.10 -3.17
CA ALA A 163 -1.62 -0.58 -3.66
C ALA A 163 -1.50 -1.16 -5.07
N ALA A 164 -0.78 -0.46 -5.97
CA ALA A 164 -0.54 -0.90 -7.33
C ALA A 164 0.28 -2.20 -7.39
N ILE A 165 1.38 -2.30 -6.62
CA ILE A 165 2.22 -3.50 -6.53
C ILE A 165 1.39 -4.68 -6.02
N ARG A 166 0.65 -4.50 -4.93
CA ARG A 166 -0.18 -5.56 -4.34
C ARG A 166 -1.30 -6.00 -5.29
N HIS A 167 -1.90 -5.05 -6.01
CA HIS A 167 -2.95 -5.36 -6.99
C HIS A 167 -2.39 -6.11 -8.21
N ALA A 168 -1.26 -5.67 -8.77
CA ALA A 168 -0.57 -6.40 -9.83
C ALA A 168 -0.20 -7.83 -9.41
N ALA A 169 0.26 -8.01 -8.18
CA ALA A 169 0.52 -9.33 -7.61
C ALA A 169 -0.76 -10.19 -7.52
N PHE A 170 -1.91 -9.58 -7.18
CA PHE A 170 -3.21 -10.26 -7.20
C PHE A 170 -3.57 -10.71 -8.62
N LEU A 171 -3.46 -9.84 -9.61
CA LEU A 171 -3.79 -10.15 -11.01
C LEU A 171 -2.94 -11.30 -11.55
N CYS A 172 -1.64 -11.27 -11.29
CA CYS A 172 -0.75 -12.37 -11.67
C CYS A 172 -1.11 -13.67 -10.95
N TRP A 173 -1.36 -13.63 -9.66
CA TRP A 173 -1.78 -14.79 -8.87
C TRP A 173 -3.11 -15.35 -9.36
N HIS A 174 -4.10 -14.50 -9.61
CA HIS A 174 -5.42 -14.91 -10.06
C HIS A 174 -5.37 -15.63 -11.42
N ARG A 175 -4.54 -15.13 -12.33
CA ARG A 175 -4.33 -15.71 -13.64
C ARG A 175 -3.52 -17.02 -13.60
N GLU A 176 -2.46 -17.09 -12.80
CA GLU A 176 -1.47 -18.17 -12.81
C GLU A 176 -1.74 -19.24 -11.74
N GLY A 177 -2.62 -18.96 -10.78
CA GLY A 177 -2.90 -19.83 -9.63
C GLY A 177 -1.78 -19.87 -8.59
N ALA A 178 -0.69 -19.13 -8.78
CA ALA A 178 0.45 -19.10 -7.86
C ALA A 178 1.16 -17.74 -7.90
N LEU A 179 1.80 -17.36 -6.78
CA LEU A 179 2.61 -16.16 -6.69
C LEU A 179 4.08 -16.56 -6.45
N SER A 180 4.95 -16.24 -7.40
CA SER A 180 6.38 -16.52 -7.31
C SER A 180 7.17 -15.30 -6.82
N TYR A 181 8.40 -15.52 -6.34
CA TYR A 181 9.32 -14.43 -6.00
C TYR A 181 9.64 -13.55 -7.22
N GLU A 182 9.83 -14.16 -8.40
CA GLU A 182 10.11 -13.42 -9.64
C GLU A 182 8.92 -12.54 -10.06
N THR A 183 7.69 -13.03 -9.87
CA THR A 183 6.47 -12.24 -10.10
C THR A 183 6.44 -11.03 -9.16
N MET A 184 6.65 -11.25 -7.86
CA MET A 184 6.70 -10.16 -6.87
C MET A 184 7.79 -9.14 -7.18
N ARG A 185 9.00 -9.60 -7.52
CA ARG A 185 10.10 -8.73 -7.92
C ARG A 185 9.75 -7.90 -9.15
N SER A 186 9.09 -8.49 -10.14
CA SER A 186 8.65 -7.79 -11.35
C SER A 186 7.61 -6.73 -11.03
N CYS A 187 6.59 -7.04 -10.20
CA CYS A 187 5.62 -6.06 -9.73
C CYS A 187 6.31 -4.85 -9.08
N MET A 188 7.24 -5.10 -8.15
CA MET A 188 7.95 -4.04 -7.45
C MET A 188 8.79 -3.19 -8.39
N VAL A 189 9.64 -3.80 -9.23
CA VAL A 189 10.57 -3.06 -10.12
C VAL A 189 9.84 -2.23 -11.18
N ILE A 190 8.66 -2.66 -11.62
CA ILE A 190 7.91 -1.97 -12.68
C ILE A 190 7.07 -0.83 -12.10
N LEU A 191 6.51 -1.01 -10.90
CA LEU A 191 5.51 -0.11 -10.34
C LEU A 191 6.06 0.84 -9.25
N SER A 192 7.33 0.73 -8.86
CA SER A 192 8.01 1.62 -7.91
C SER A 192 8.82 2.74 -8.58
N ARG A 193 8.39 3.25 -9.73
CA ARG A 193 9.11 4.29 -10.49
C ARG A 193 8.22 5.45 -10.85
#